data_720c0ffb0ff676b602ecab857a7188f5
#
_entry.id   720c0ffb0ff676b602ecab857a7188f5
#
_cell.length_a   1.000
_cell.length_b   1.000
_cell.length_c   1.000
_cell.angle_alpha   90.00
_cell.angle_beta   90.00
_cell.angle_gamma   90.00
#
_symmetry.space_group_name_H-M   'P 1'
#
loop_
_entity.id
_entity.type
_entity.pdbx_description
1 polymer ?
#
loop_
_entity_poly.entity_id
_entity_poly.type
_entity_poly.pdbx_seq_one_letter_code
_entity_poly.pdbx_strand_id
1 'polypeptide(L)'
;MNIKYGLTAILGTYLISTLGGDPAMAATIGGTIKVNVVNVNDPDFAGRVYTGDFSYDDTHLTKVGEEFMTVNGGDYQTRSGLLSFNFRFLDFATGLTPVTYTAKDVYDFPDAPVLAFSNGLPTQFGIQVAPGNDGGVWGGNNGFMFVDPGAFFFVLRNGTVSGNGGVTLEINESPPEPTPVPENASPLASLLAFLSLGGVHFWKKSRKGNN
;
A
#
# COMPACT_ATOMS: atom_id res chain seq x y z
N MET A 1 -40.84 68.05 8.14
CA MET A 1 -40.27 67.26 7.03
C MET A 1 -39.44 66.10 7.63
N ASN A 2 -40.05 64.96 7.86
CA ASN A 2 -39.44 63.83 8.54
C ASN A 2 -39.09 62.76 7.50
N ILE A 3 -37.83 62.59 7.24
CA ILE A 3 -37.29 61.51 6.36
C ILE A 3 -36.99 60.31 7.23
N LYS A 4 -37.76 59.21 7.07
CA LYS A 4 -37.50 57.93 7.70
C LYS A 4 -36.59 57.11 6.78
N TYR A 5 -35.37 56.86 7.20
CA TYR A 5 -34.47 55.93 6.53
C TYR A 5 -34.83 54.50 6.97
N GLY A 6 -35.33 53.73 6.03
CA GLY A 6 -35.49 52.27 6.22
C GLY A 6 -34.17 51.56 6.03
N LEU A 7 -33.67 50.94 7.08
CA LEU A 7 -32.47 50.09 7.03
C LEU A 7 -32.87 48.68 6.58
N THR A 8 -32.55 48.33 5.35
CA THR A 8 -32.76 46.96 4.85
C THR A 8 -31.53 46.13 5.22
N ALA A 9 -31.67 45.28 6.23
CA ALA A 9 -30.60 44.31 6.57
C ALA A 9 -30.65 43.16 5.57
N ILE A 10 -29.63 43.04 4.75
CA ILE A 10 -29.39 41.89 3.88
C ILE A 10 -28.67 40.84 4.73
N LEU A 11 -29.40 39.82 5.21
CA LEU A 11 -28.79 38.63 5.80
C LEU A 11 -28.21 37.79 4.67
N GLY A 12 -26.90 37.92 4.47
CA GLY A 12 -26.16 37.04 3.61
C GLY A 12 -25.93 35.70 4.32
N THR A 13 -26.67 34.67 3.96
CA THR A 13 -26.43 33.31 4.44
C THR A 13 -25.23 32.76 3.71
N TYR A 14 -24.07 32.73 4.37
CA TYR A 14 -22.91 32.00 3.90
C TYR A 14 -23.17 30.49 4.08
N LEU A 15 -23.51 29.83 2.98
CA LEU A 15 -23.43 28.36 2.90
C LEU A 15 -21.94 27.97 2.84
N ILE A 16 -21.41 27.62 4.01
CA ILE A 16 -20.13 26.91 4.07
C ILE A 16 -20.42 25.48 3.62
N SER A 17 -20.22 25.20 2.34
CA SER A 17 -20.10 23.84 1.86
C SER A 17 -18.82 23.26 2.44
N THR A 18 -18.89 22.54 3.56
CA THR A 18 -17.83 21.62 3.96
C THR A 18 -17.76 20.56 2.88
N LEU A 19 -16.82 20.73 1.96
CA LEU A 19 -16.35 19.64 1.13
C LEU A 19 -15.70 18.64 2.11
N GLY A 20 -16.50 17.72 2.60
CA GLY A 20 -16.00 16.52 3.26
C GLY A 20 -15.27 15.73 2.17
N GLY A 21 -13.97 16.00 2.01
CA GLY A 21 -13.12 15.08 1.29
C GLY A 21 -13.14 13.80 2.11
N ASP A 22 -13.62 12.71 1.53
CA ASP A 22 -13.43 11.40 2.13
C ASP A 22 -11.92 11.26 2.42
N PRO A 23 -11.55 10.81 3.64
CA PRO A 23 -10.14 10.55 3.90
C PRO A 23 -9.66 9.57 2.83
N ALA A 24 -8.61 9.95 2.11
CA ALA A 24 -7.99 9.07 1.15
C ALA A 24 -7.70 7.74 1.86
N MET A 25 -8.41 6.70 1.49
CA MET A 25 -8.18 5.38 2.08
C MET A 25 -6.78 4.95 1.65
N ALA A 26 -5.98 4.55 2.63
CA ALA A 26 -4.68 3.97 2.38
C ALA A 26 -4.79 2.84 1.35
N ALA A 27 -4.07 2.97 0.26
CA ALA A 27 -4.05 1.94 -0.76
C ALA A 27 -3.05 0.85 -0.33
N THR A 28 -3.52 -0.38 -0.22
CA THR A 28 -2.61 -1.52 -0.11
C THR A 28 -1.98 -1.76 -1.47
N ILE A 29 -0.66 -1.64 -1.52
CA ILE A 29 0.12 -1.87 -2.73
C ILE A 29 0.70 -3.28 -2.65
N GLY A 30 0.47 -4.07 -3.68
CA GLY A 30 1.03 -5.41 -3.82
C GLY A 30 2.23 -5.44 -4.76
N GLY A 31 3.10 -6.42 -4.57
CA GLY A 31 4.22 -6.65 -5.47
C GLY A 31 4.63 -8.11 -5.53
N THR A 32 5.45 -8.41 -6.52
CA THR A 32 6.04 -9.73 -6.74
C THR A 32 7.54 -9.69 -6.51
N ILE A 33 8.06 -10.69 -5.83
CA ILE A 33 9.48 -10.95 -5.66
C ILE A 33 9.88 -12.00 -6.67
N LYS A 34 10.95 -11.77 -7.43
CA LYS A 34 11.50 -12.74 -8.36
C LYS A 34 12.99 -12.91 -8.11
N VAL A 35 13.40 -14.15 -7.89
CA VAL A 35 14.78 -14.54 -7.68
C VAL A 35 15.25 -15.42 -8.82
N ASN A 36 16.36 -15.04 -9.47
CA ASN A 36 17.03 -15.85 -10.48
C ASN A 36 18.33 -16.40 -9.90
N VAL A 37 18.47 -17.72 -9.79
CA VAL A 37 19.70 -18.36 -9.34
C VAL A 37 20.72 -18.36 -10.48
N VAL A 38 21.91 -17.82 -10.23
CA VAL A 38 22.96 -17.66 -11.24
C VAL A 38 24.13 -18.58 -10.97
N ASN A 39 24.72 -18.48 -9.79
CA ASN A 39 25.88 -19.29 -9.42
C ASN A 39 25.49 -20.26 -8.32
N VAL A 40 25.79 -21.53 -8.52
CA VAL A 40 25.50 -22.58 -7.55
C VAL A 40 26.47 -23.72 -7.74
N ASN A 41 26.83 -24.38 -6.63
CA ASN A 41 27.75 -25.52 -6.66
C ASN A 41 27.07 -26.84 -7.10
N ASP A 42 25.74 -26.88 -7.14
CA ASP A 42 24.96 -28.01 -7.65
C ASP A 42 24.21 -27.58 -8.93
N PRO A 43 24.55 -28.13 -10.11
CA PRO A 43 24.01 -27.72 -11.40
C PRO A 43 22.47 -27.86 -11.51
N ASP A 44 21.87 -28.73 -10.71
CA ASP A 44 20.40 -28.90 -10.69
C ASP A 44 19.65 -27.67 -10.26
N PHE A 45 20.32 -26.71 -9.63
CA PHE A 45 19.71 -25.45 -9.17
C PHE A 45 20.00 -24.25 -10.08
N ALA A 46 20.98 -24.41 -11.01
CA ALA A 46 21.34 -23.32 -11.90
C ALA A 46 20.18 -22.88 -12.81
N GLY A 47 19.96 -21.58 -12.91
CA GLY A 47 18.90 -20.98 -13.73
C GLY A 47 17.49 -21.17 -13.19
N ARG A 48 17.31 -21.75 -12.00
CA ARG A 48 15.98 -21.82 -11.37
C ARG A 48 15.49 -20.43 -10.99
N VAL A 49 14.19 -20.26 -11.08
CA VAL A 49 13.48 -19.05 -10.70
C VAL A 49 12.58 -19.36 -9.52
N TYR A 50 12.70 -18.55 -8.47
CA TYR A 50 11.81 -18.59 -7.31
C TYR A 50 11.03 -17.29 -7.23
N THR A 51 9.81 -17.38 -6.72
CA THR A 51 8.91 -16.23 -6.65
C THR A 51 8.29 -16.08 -5.27
N GLY A 52 7.89 -14.87 -4.98
CA GLY A 52 7.15 -14.51 -3.78
C GLY A 52 6.22 -13.34 -4.06
N ASP A 53 5.48 -12.96 -3.05
CA ASP A 53 4.63 -11.78 -3.06
C ASP A 53 4.84 -10.97 -1.78
N PHE A 54 4.50 -9.69 -1.85
CA PHE A 54 4.48 -8.82 -0.71
C PHE A 54 3.37 -7.78 -0.86
N SER A 55 2.99 -7.18 0.26
CA SER A 55 2.08 -6.04 0.26
C SER A 55 2.46 -5.05 1.35
N TYR A 56 2.17 -3.78 1.11
CA TYR A 56 2.44 -2.71 2.05
C TYR A 56 1.41 -1.58 1.94
N ASP A 57 1.34 -0.79 3.01
CA ASP A 57 0.58 0.45 3.10
C ASP A 57 1.56 1.62 2.98
N ASP A 58 1.37 2.48 2.00
CA ASP A 58 2.28 3.58 1.69
C ASP A 58 1.95 4.90 2.41
N THR A 59 0.96 4.92 3.28
CA THR A 59 0.51 6.13 3.99
C THR A 59 1.60 6.79 4.83
N HIS A 60 2.54 6.01 5.31
CA HIS A 60 3.64 6.50 6.14
C HIS A 60 4.89 6.90 5.35
N LEU A 61 4.92 6.65 4.04
CA LEU A 61 6.04 7.04 3.18
C LEU A 61 5.94 8.52 2.82
N THR A 62 7.08 9.20 2.91
CA THR A 62 7.21 10.59 2.40
C THR A 62 7.41 10.61 0.89
N LYS A 63 7.82 9.48 0.32
CA LYS A 63 8.15 9.29 -1.11
C LYS A 63 9.28 10.19 -1.59
N VAL A 64 10.17 10.58 -0.68
CA VAL A 64 11.35 11.43 -0.97
C VAL A 64 12.60 10.77 -0.40
N GLY A 65 13.58 10.55 -1.28
CA GLY A 65 14.85 9.94 -0.89
C GLY A 65 14.73 8.45 -0.59
N GLU A 66 15.61 7.95 0.27
CA GLU A 66 15.60 6.57 0.74
C GLU A 66 14.77 6.43 2.01
N GLU A 67 13.91 5.44 2.05
CA GLU A 67 13.06 5.11 3.18
C GLU A 67 13.04 3.60 3.39
N PHE A 68 12.74 3.19 4.63
CA PHE A 68 12.68 1.79 5.01
C PHE A 68 11.37 1.50 5.74
N MET A 69 10.83 0.31 5.52
CA MET A 69 9.58 -0.14 6.09
C MET A 69 9.68 -1.56 6.64
N THR A 70 9.12 -1.76 7.83
CA THR A 70 9.00 -3.07 8.47
C THR A 70 7.54 -3.33 8.86
N VAL A 71 7.27 -4.46 9.47
CA VAL A 71 5.92 -4.78 9.97
C VAL A 71 5.48 -3.78 11.05
N ASN A 72 6.32 -3.53 12.04
CA ASN A 72 5.98 -2.68 13.19
C ASN A 72 6.52 -1.24 13.12
N GLY A 73 7.45 -0.95 12.20
CA GLY A 73 8.25 0.27 12.28
C GLY A 73 9.24 0.13 13.44
N GLY A 74 10.42 -0.35 13.18
CA GLY A 74 11.47 -0.55 14.19
C GLY A 74 12.19 0.75 14.55
N ASP A 75 13.26 0.61 15.32
CA ASP A 75 14.18 1.69 15.65
C ASP A 75 14.86 2.25 14.39
N TYR A 76 15.24 3.53 14.43
CA TYR A 76 15.99 4.22 13.37
C TYR A 76 15.30 4.38 12.00
N GLN A 77 14.29 5.25 11.94
CA GLN A 77 13.71 5.77 10.68
C GLN A 77 12.96 4.73 9.83
N THR A 78 12.75 3.53 10.33
CA THR A 78 11.85 2.58 9.66
C THR A 78 10.40 2.96 9.88
N ARG A 79 9.60 2.84 8.80
CA ARG A 79 8.15 3.05 8.85
C ARG A 79 7.47 1.73 9.15
N SER A 80 6.35 1.77 9.87
CA SER A 80 5.42 0.64 9.87
C SER A 80 4.62 0.62 8.57
N GLY A 81 4.17 -0.56 8.17
CA GLY A 81 3.30 -0.62 6.98
C GLY A 81 3.56 -1.81 6.07
N LEU A 82 4.59 -2.62 6.31
CA LEU A 82 4.74 -3.89 5.62
C LEU A 82 3.66 -4.86 6.14
N LEU A 83 2.72 -5.22 5.26
CA LEU A 83 1.54 -6.01 5.61
C LEU A 83 1.76 -7.50 5.40
N SER A 84 2.48 -7.87 4.34
CA SER A 84 2.81 -9.26 4.05
C SER A 84 4.15 -9.38 3.34
N PHE A 85 4.80 -10.51 3.57
CA PHE A 85 5.95 -11.03 2.85
C PHE A 85 5.78 -12.54 2.78
N ASN A 86 5.77 -13.11 1.58
CA ASN A 86 5.73 -14.54 1.34
C ASN A 86 6.75 -14.85 0.24
N PHE A 87 7.65 -15.78 0.51
CA PHE A 87 8.62 -16.22 -0.49
C PHE A 87 8.61 -17.73 -0.60
N ARG A 88 8.39 -18.24 -1.79
CA ARG A 88 8.36 -19.66 -2.05
C ARG A 88 9.75 -20.16 -2.46
N PHE A 89 10.39 -20.86 -1.55
CA PHE A 89 11.71 -21.44 -1.75
C PHE A 89 11.71 -22.93 -1.35
N LEU A 90 12.86 -23.55 -1.32
CA LEU A 90 13.01 -24.97 -1.03
C LEU A 90 13.13 -25.23 0.47
N ASP A 91 12.64 -26.37 0.90
CA ASP A 91 12.92 -26.92 2.20
C ASP A 91 14.44 -27.05 2.41
N PHE A 92 14.93 -26.60 3.55
CA PHE A 92 16.36 -26.51 3.80
C PHE A 92 17.04 -27.87 3.97
N ALA A 93 16.31 -28.86 4.50
CA ALA A 93 16.88 -30.16 4.79
C ALA A 93 17.06 -30.99 3.51
N THR A 94 16.05 -31.00 2.65
CA THR A 94 16.06 -31.82 1.44
C THR A 94 16.50 -31.04 0.20
N GLY A 95 16.21 -29.73 0.17
CA GLY A 95 16.40 -28.89 -1.01
C GLY A 95 15.54 -29.28 -2.20
N LEU A 96 14.43 -30.00 -1.97
CA LEU A 96 13.58 -30.54 -3.03
C LEU A 96 12.16 -29.98 -2.99
N THR A 97 11.55 -29.93 -1.81
CA THR A 97 10.15 -29.57 -1.65
C THR A 97 9.99 -28.07 -1.50
N PRO A 98 9.14 -27.40 -2.32
CA PRO A 98 8.85 -25.99 -2.13
C PRO A 98 8.10 -25.73 -0.81
N VAL A 99 8.56 -24.74 -0.06
CA VAL A 99 7.96 -24.23 1.18
C VAL A 99 7.72 -22.74 1.04
N THR A 100 6.68 -22.22 1.64
CA THR A 100 6.43 -20.78 1.72
C THR A 100 6.97 -20.26 3.05
N TYR A 101 7.90 -19.34 2.98
CA TYR A 101 8.44 -18.59 4.10
C TYR A 101 7.71 -17.25 4.19
N THR A 102 7.28 -16.90 5.38
CA THR A 102 6.52 -15.68 5.67
C THR A 102 7.38 -14.67 6.43
N ALA A 103 6.86 -13.48 6.68
CA ALA A 103 7.53 -12.50 7.53
C ALA A 103 7.93 -13.08 8.91
N LYS A 104 7.13 -13.99 9.46
CA LYS A 104 7.39 -14.60 10.78
C LYS A 104 8.57 -15.57 10.80
N ASP A 105 8.98 -16.06 9.65
CA ASP A 105 10.13 -16.94 9.52
C ASP A 105 11.44 -16.17 9.37
N VAL A 106 11.36 -14.85 9.25
CA VAL A 106 12.53 -13.96 9.12
C VAL A 106 13.13 -13.70 10.49
N TYR A 107 14.46 -13.76 10.55
CA TYR A 107 15.21 -13.39 11.76
C TYR A 107 14.87 -11.95 12.17
N ASP A 108 14.73 -11.74 13.47
CA ASP A 108 14.39 -10.44 14.06
C ASP A 108 12.97 -9.93 13.72
N PHE A 109 12.03 -10.84 13.43
CA PHE A 109 10.63 -10.47 13.32
C PHE A 109 10.12 -9.89 14.66
N PRO A 110 9.39 -8.76 14.67
CA PRO A 110 8.78 -8.04 13.54
C PRO A 110 9.59 -6.84 12.98
N ASP A 111 10.85 -6.65 13.43
CA ASP A 111 11.72 -5.57 12.98
C ASP A 111 12.36 -5.88 11.61
N ALA A 112 12.34 -7.14 11.20
CA ALA A 112 12.53 -7.61 9.84
C ALA A 112 11.28 -8.44 9.40
N PRO A 113 11.00 -8.60 8.11
CA PRO A 113 11.73 -8.13 6.92
C PRO A 113 11.71 -6.61 6.77
N VAL A 114 12.77 -6.08 6.14
CA VAL A 114 12.89 -4.66 5.83
C VAL A 114 12.68 -4.46 4.33
N LEU A 115 11.69 -3.67 3.95
CA LEU A 115 11.47 -3.23 2.57
C LEU A 115 12.05 -1.82 2.40
N ALA A 116 13.00 -1.68 1.48
CA ALA A 116 13.62 -0.39 1.17
C ALA A 116 12.96 0.27 -0.04
N PHE A 117 12.92 1.59 -0.01
CA PHE A 117 12.35 2.44 -1.05
C PHE A 117 13.35 3.49 -1.49
N SER A 118 13.27 3.89 -2.74
CA SER A 118 13.89 5.11 -3.27
C SER A 118 12.83 5.95 -3.97
N ASN A 119 12.60 7.15 -3.46
CA ASN A 119 11.58 8.07 -3.97
C ASN A 119 10.17 7.41 -4.09
N GLY A 120 9.81 6.62 -3.10
CA GLY A 120 8.52 5.94 -3.00
C GLY A 120 8.39 4.65 -3.81
N LEU A 121 9.42 4.24 -4.54
CA LEU A 121 9.44 2.97 -5.26
C LEU A 121 10.22 1.92 -4.46
N PRO A 122 9.69 0.72 -4.23
CA PRO A 122 10.40 -0.35 -3.55
C PRO A 122 11.59 -0.80 -4.40
N THR A 123 12.73 -0.94 -3.76
CA THR A 123 14.00 -1.27 -4.41
C THR A 123 14.52 -2.63 -4.03
N GLN A 124 14.37 -3.02 -2.78
CA GLN A 124 14.92 -4.30 -2.29
C GLN A 124 14.29 -4.73 -0.96
N PHE A 125 14.48 -5.99 -0.62
CA PHE A 125 14.26 -6.53 0.72
C PHE A 125 15.60 -6.81 1.42
N GLY A 126 15.67 -6.48 2.72
CA GLY A 126 16.65 -7.01 3.66
C GLY A 126 16.00 -8.10 4.50
N ILE A 127 16.38 -9.35 4.31
CA ILE A 127 15.87 -10.48 5.07
C ILE A 127 16.96 -11.53 5.31
N GLN A 128 16.77 -12.28 6.39
CA GLN A 128 17.53 -13.48 6.68
C GLN A 128 16.57 -14.54 7.22
N VAL A 129 16.56 -15.72 6.63
CA VAL A 129 15.82 -16.89 7.09
C VAL A 129 16.81 -18.02 7.33
N ALA A 130 16.86 -18.51 8.58
CA ALA A 130 17.67 -19.65 8.95
C ALA A 130 16.82 -20.60 9.81
N PRO A 131 16.82 -21.90 9.53
CA PRO A 131 15.99 -22.84 10.26
C PRO A 131 16.46 -23.05 11.71
N GLY A 132 15.50 -23.20 12.60
CA GLY A 132 15.76 -23.73 13.93
C GLY A 132 15.79 -22.72 15.07
N ASN A 133 15.58 -21.42 14.83
CA ASN A 133 15.57 -20.40 15.86
C ASN A 133 14.60 -19.26 15.52
N ASP A 134 13.31 -19.47 15.36
CA ASP A 134 12.37 -18.39 15.08
C ASP A 134 12.93 -17.34 14.09
N GLY A 135 13.42 -17.80 12.96
CA GLY A 135 14.19 -16.98 12.03
C GLY A 135 15.69 -16.93 12.22
N GLY A 136 16.24 -17.43 13.25
CA GLY A 136 17.62 -17.55 13.78
C GLY A 136 18.76 -16.88 13.04
N VAL A 137 19.82 -16.59 13.75
CA VAL A 137 21.05 -16.05 13.17
C VAL A 137 21.62 -17.02 12.14
N TRP A 138 22.01 -16.52 10.97
CA TRP A 138 22.69 -17.29 9.94
C TRP A 138 23.89 -18.04 10.54
N GLY A 139 23.70 -19.32 10.77
CA GLY A 139 24.70 -20.21 11.39
C GLY A 139 25.54 -20.99 10.38
N GLY A 140 25.39 -20.72 9.11
CA GLY A 140 26.27 -21.23 8.05
C GLY A 140 25.86 -22.54 7.39
N ASN A 141 24.86 -23.28 7.91
CA ASN A 141 24.56 -24.62 7.37
C ASN A 141 23.28 -24.69 6.52
N ASN A 142 22.30 -23.87 6.79
CA ASN A 142 21.05 -23.81 6.01
C ASN A 142 20.45 -22.42 6.12
N GLY A 143 19.75 -21.98 5.09
CA GLY A 143 19.03 -20.73 5.08
C GLY A 143 19.11 -20.00 3.76
N PHE A 144 18.51 -18.82 3.72
CA PHE A 144 18.69 -17.86 2.64
C PHE A 144 18.63 -16.43 3.16
N MET A 145 19.18 -15.50 2.38
CA MET A 145 19.10 -14.08 2.66
C MET A 145 18.94 -13.26 1.37
N PHE A 146 18.26 -12.13 1.50
CA PHE A 146 18.31 -11.05 0.52
C PHE A 146 19.11 -9.91 1.11
N VAL A 147 20.07 -9.41 0.35
CA VAL A 147 20.96 -8.32 0.77
C VAL A 147 21.09 -7.28 -0.32
N ASP A 148 21.47 -6.07 0.08
CA ASP A 148 21.77 -4.97 -0.82
C ASP A 148 23.03 -5.27 -1.69
N PRO A 149 23.04 -4.92 -2.97
CA PRO A 149 21.95 -4.39 -3.82
C PRO A 149 21.21 -5.49 -4.60
N GLY A 150 20.17 -6.07 -4.02
CA GLY A 150 19.32 -7.05 -4.72
C GLY A 150 19.98 -8.42 -4.97
N ALA A 151 20.86 -8.83 -4.08
CA ALA A 151 21.48 -10.15 -4.13
C ALA A 151 20.72 -11.16 -3.26
N PHE A 152 20.68 -12.39 -3.74
CA PHE A 152 20.15 -13.55 -3.05
C PHE A 152 21.26 -14.55 -2.77
N PHE A 153 21.34 -15.04 -1.54
CA PHE A 153 22.25 -16.12 -1.14
C PHE A 153 21.47 -17.21 -0.45
N PHE A 154 21.87 -18.45 -0.65
CA PHE A 154 21.27 -19.59 0.04
C PHE A 154 22.28 -20.70 0.33
N VAL A 155 21.96 -21.48 1.35
CA VAL A 155 22.64 -22.71 1.73
C VAL A 155 21.59 -23.76 2.09
N LEU A 156 21.73 -24.96 1.56
CA LEU A 156 20.79 -26.08 1.77
C LEU A 156 21.56 -27.34 2.14
N ARG A 157 20.83 -28.36 2.61
CA ARG A 157 21.36 -29.69 2.89
C ARG A 157 22.61 -29.67 3.78
N ASN A 158 22.50 -28.90 4.90
CA ASN A 158 23.61 -28.75 5.86
C ASN A 158 24.94 -28.30 5.23
N GLY A 159 24.87 -27.32 4.32
CA GLY A 159 26.04 -26.71 3.72
C GLY A 159 26.52 -27.38 2.44
N THR A 160 25.91 -28.48 2.01
CA THR A 160 26.36 -29.21 0.81
C THR A 160 25.95 -28.53 -0.50
N VAL A 161 24.86 -27.80 -0.50
CA VAL A 161 24.39 -27.00 -1.64
C VAL A 161 24.38 -25.52 -1.25
N SER A 162 25.06 -24.71 -2.05
CA SER A 162 25.06 -23.26 -1.84
C SER A 162 25.08 -22.53 -3.18
N GLY A 163 24.50 -21.34 -3.16
CA GLY A 163 24.43 -20.54 -4.38
C GLY A 163 24.02 -19.10 -4.12
N ASN A 164 24.01 -18.34 -5.20
CA ASN A 164 23.55 -16.97 -5.21
C ASN A 164 22.77 -16.63 -6.49
N GLY A 165 22.13 -15.49 -6.46
CA GLY A 165 21.34 -14.98 -7.58
C GLY A 165 20.99 -13.53 -7.42
N GLY A 166 20.16 -13.02 -8.34
CA GLY A 166 19.62 -11.68 -8.29
C GLY A 166 18.16 -11.67 -7.83
N VAL A 167 17.79 -10.65 -7.09
CA VAL A 167 16.41 -10.36 -6.67
C VAL A 167 15.88 -9.18 -7.48
N THR A 168 14.68 -9.28 -8.00
CA THR A 168 13.93 -8.17 -8.59
C THR A 168 12.57 -8.05 -7.91
N LEU A 169 12.13 -6.81 -7.71
CA LEU A 169 10.80 -6.49 -7.22
C LEU A 169 9.98 -5.87 -8.35
N GLU A 170 8.76 -6.34 -8.52
CA GLU A 170 7.80 -5.82 -9.50
C GLU A 170 6.55 -5.39 -8.73
N ILE A 171 6.11 -4.15 -8.91
CA ILE A 171 4.86 -3.67 -8.32
C ILE A 171 3.71 -4.12 -9.19
N ASN A 172 2.73 -4.77 -8.56
CA ASN A 172 1.47 -5.06 -9.21
C ASN A 172 0.71 -3.73 -9.30
N GLU A 173 0.46 -3.25 -10.51
CA GLU A 173 -0.41 -2.08 -10.69
C GLU A 173 -1.74 -2.34 -9.98
N SER A 174 -2.08 -1.50 -9.01
CA SER A 174 -3.42 -1.54 -8.45
C SER A 174 -4.42 -1.33 -9.59
N PRO A 175 -5.54 -2.07 -9.64
CA PRO A 175 -6.59 -1.75 -10.60
C PRO A 175 -6.87 -0.24 -10.52
N PRO A 176 -7.06 0.44 -11.67
CA PRO A 176 -7.34 1.87 -11.65
C PRO A 176 -8.49 2.12 -10.68
N GLU A 177 -8.27 3.05 -9.76
CA GLU A 177 -9.28 3.45 -8.78
C GLU A 177 -10.59 3.71 -9.54
N PRO A 178 -11.71 3.11 -9.12
CA PRO A 178 -12.98 3.30 -9.82
C PRO A 178 -13.21 4.81 -9.91
N THR A 179 -13.22 5.32 -11.13
CA THR A 179 -13.51 6.74 -11.40
C THR A 179 -14.76 7.08 -10.59
N PRO A 180 -14.74 8.08 -9.71
CA PRO A 180 -15.92 8.42 -8.93
C PRO A 180 -17.04 8.68 -9.92
N VAL A 181 -18.04 7.80 -9.90
CA VAL A 181 -19.25 7.99 -10.68
C VAL A 181 -19.82 9.30 -10.16
N PRO A 182 -19.97 10.35 -10.99
CA PRO A 182 -20.58 11.59 -10.51
C PRO A 182 -21.92 11.21 -9.90
N GLU A 183 -22.06 11.36 -8.59
CA GLU A 183 -23.34 11.19 -7.92
C GLU A 183 -24.31 12.09 -8.67
N ASN A 184 -25.22 11.48 -9.40
CA ASN A 184 -26.32 12.20 -10.03
C ASN A 184 -26.91 13.12 -8.97
N ALA A 185 -26.89 14.42 -9.27
CA ALA A 185 -27.26 15.49 -8.37
C ALA A 185 -28.39 15.05 -7.44
N SER A 186 -28.11 15.10 -6.13
CA SER A 186 -29.01 14.66 -5.08
C SER A 186 -30.47 15.01 -5.42
N PRO A 187 -31.42 14.06 -5.32
CA PRO A 187 -32.83 14.34 -5.60
C PRO A 187 -33.38 15.51 -4.80
N LEU A 188 -32.73 15.91 -3.71
CA LEU A 188 -32.98 17.11 -2.95
C LEU A 188 -32.73 18.42 -3.72
N ALA A 189 -31.74 18.49 -4.60
CA ALA A 189 -31.49 19.67 -5.42
C ALA A 189 -32.58 19.86 -6.46
N SER A 190 -33.12 18.79 -7.01
CA SER A 190 -34.26 18.83 -7.91
C SER A 190 -35.56 19.25 -7.20
N LEU A 191 -35.76 18.84 -5.95
CA LEU A 191 -36.93 19.19 -5.15
C LEU A 191 -36.96 20.70 -4.82
N LEU A 192 -35.81 21.30 -4.51
CA LEU A 192 -35.70 22.74 -4.26
C LEU A 192 -35.97 23.59 -5.49
N ALA A 193 -35.59 23.14 -6.68
CA ALA A 193 -35.86 23.80 -7.95
C ALA A 193 -37.39 23.83 -8.27
N PHE A 194 -38.08 22.73 -7.99
CA PHE A 194 -39.54 22.68 -8.18
C PHE A 194 -40.33 23.57 -7.20
N LEU A 195 -39.87 23.69 -5.94
CA LEU A 195 -40.52 24.54 -4.95
C LEU A 195 -40.34 26.03 -5.27
N SER A 196 -39.22 26.44 -5.82
CA SER A 196 -38.98 27.84 -6.22
C SER A 196 -39.79 28.27 -7.43
N LEU A 197 -39.99 27.38 -8.41
CA LEU A 197 -40.83 27.65 -9.59
C LEU A 197 -42.35 27.62 -9.29
N GLY A 198 -42.80 26.75 -8.38
CA GLY A 198 -44.18 26.64 -7.94
C GLY A 198 -44.63 27.85 -7.16
N GLY A 199 -43.79 28.42 -6.29
CA GLY A 199 -44.13 29.58 -5.44
C GLY A 199 -44.41 30.86 -6.23
N VAL A 200 -43.72 31.08 -7.32
CA VAL A 200 -43.92 32.27 -8.17
C VAL A 200 -45.25 32.22 -8.95
N HIS A 201 -45.72 31.03 -9.29
CA HIS A 201 -46.95 30.86 -10.07
C HIS A 201 -48.21 31.07 -9.21
N PHE A 202 -48.19 30.65 -7.95
CA PHE A 202 -49.33 30.87 -7.01
C PHE A 202 -49.48 32.33 -6.62
N TRP A 203 -48.40 33.08 -6.48
CA TRP A 203 -48.49 34.49 -6.06
C TRP A 203 -49.03 35.40 -7.16
N LYS A 204 -48.87 35.04 -8.43
CA LYS A 204 -49.42 35.84 -9.57
C LYS A 204 -50.91 35.66 -9.77
N LYS A 205 -51.51 34.56 -9.29
CA LYS A 205 -52.95 34.28 -9.41
C LYS A 205 -53.79 34.94 -8.30
N SER A 206 -53.21 35.21 -7.14
CA SER A 206 -53.91 35.86 -6.00
C SER A 206 -54.14 37.36 -6.16
N ARG A 207 -53.48 38.05 -7.11
CA ARG A 207 -53.60 39.48 -7.35
C ARG A 207 -54.65 39.88 -8.39
N LYS A 208 -55.37 38.96 -9.04
CA LYS A 208 -56.34 39.22 -10.08
C LYS A 208 -57.79 39.07 -9.63
N GLY A 209 -58.09 38.97 -8.35
CA GLY A 209 -59.41 38.66 -7.82
C GLY A 209 -60.06 39.73 -6.95
N ASN A 210 -59.64 41.02 -7.05
CA ASN A 210 -60.38 42.10 -6.42
C ASN A 210 -60.31 43.32 -7.33
N ASN A 211 -61.29 43.42 -8.21
CA ASN A 211 -61.93 44.63 -8.74
C ASN A 211 -63.36 44.28 -9.11
#